data_2df0cc10374e6f2e2b62ccbc5965071d
#
_entry.id   2df0cc10374e6f2e2b62ccbc5965071d
#
_cell.length_a   1.000
_cell.length_b   1.000
_cell.length_c   1.000
_cell.angle_alpha   90.00
_cell.angle_beta   90.00
_cell.angle_gamma   90.00
#
_symmetry.space_group_name_H-M   'P 1'
#
loop_
_entity.id
_entity.type
_entity.pdbx_description
1 polymer ?
#
loop_
_entity_poly.entity_id
_entity_poly.type
_entity_poly.pdbx_seq_one_letter_code
_entity_poly.pdbx_strand_id
1 'polypeptide(L)'
;MKTQIIGVLGLGIFGQTIATELSSFGQDVIALDNNSTTIDSLADQVTKAAVGDITDIEFLRSAGIDTCDSVIIATGEHLESSALALLQCKKLGITNIIAKATNNNYEEVLYGMGANWVITPERSTAKELASNILRYNISNVFHLEDDVALIELKIPNEWAGKSLHTLNLRQTYNVNVIGFRDEENSRLNTHFDPTNKLPTEGIILVVADNRTLEKFDYLGYLK
;
A
#
# COMPACT_ATOMS: atom_id res chain seq x y z
N MET A 1 -12.63 -0.81 18.31
CA MET A 1 -12.32 -1.92 17.38
C MET A 1 -11.92 -3.14 18.22
N LYS A 2 -12.21 -4.34 17.77
CA LYS A 2 -11.70 -5.55 18.45
C LYS A 2 -10.18 -5.61 18.20
N THR A 3 -9.37 -5.74 19.24
CA THR A 3 -7.92 -5.95 19.10
C THR A 3 -7.69 -7.30 18.42
N GLN A 4 -6.84 -7.32 17.41
CA GLN A 4 -6.41 -8.54 16.72
C GLN A 4 -5.02 -8.93 17.17
N ILE A 5 -4.73 -10.23 17.17
CA ILE A 5 -3.39 -10.76 17.40
C ILE A 5 -2.77 -11.06 16.03
N ILE A 6 -1.66 -10.41 15.72
CA ILE A 6 -1.03 -10.49 14.39
C ILE A 6 0.41 -10.98 14.53
N GLY A 7 0.73 -12.09 13.86
CA GLY A 7 2.09 -12.61 13.76
C GLY A 7 2.83 -11.93 12.60
N VAL A 8 4.08 -11.49 12.84
CA VAL A 8 4.99 -10.98 11.81
C VAL A 8 6.25 -11.83 11.79
N LEU A 9 6.45 -12.57 10.71
CA LEU A 9 7.56 -13.51 10.53
C LEU A 9 8.58 -12.96 9.57
N GLY A 10 9.79 -12.66 10.06
CA GLY A 10 10.86 -11.97 9.35
C GLY A 10 10.80 -10.47 9.55
N LEU A 11 11.86 -9.91 10.12
CA LEU A 11 11.94 -8.52 10.55
C LEU A 11 13.01 -7.75 9.77
N GLY A 12 13.04 -7.91 8.46
CA GLY A 12 13.71 -6.95 7.56
C GLY A 12 13.00 -5.58 7.61
N ILE A 13 13.41 -4.62 6.80
CA ILE A 13 12.82 -3.27 6.79
C ILE A 13 11.28 -3.31 6.73
N PHE A 14 10.72 -4.11 5.82
CA PHE A 14 9.27 -4.25 5.67
C PHE A 14 8.61 -4.83 6.91
N GLY A 15 9.16 -5.94 7.47
CA GLY A 15 8.60 -6.62 8.63
C GLY A 15 8.63 -5.75 9.89
N GLN A 16 9.73 -5.05 10.14
CA GLN A 16 9.83 -4.10 11.25
C GLN A 16 8.80 -2.97 11.12
N THR A 17 8.73 -2.35 9.94
CA THR A 17 7.79 -1.25 9.70
C THR A 17 6.35 -1.69 9.95
N ILE A 18 5.93 -2.82 9.39
CA ILE A 18 4.54 -3.26 9.55
C ILE A 18 4.23 -3.69 10.99
N ALA A 19 5.20 -4.30 11.70
CA ALA A 19 5.03 -4.67 13.10
C ALA A 19 4.83 -3.44 14.00
N THR A 20 5.64 -2.40 13.82
CA THR A 20 5.52 -1.15 14.60
C THR A 20 4.26 -0.38 14.26
N GLU A 21 3.88 -0.29 13.00
CA GLU A 21 2.64 0.38 12.58
C GLU A 21 1.39 -0.32 13.14
N LEU A 22 1.32 -1.65 13.05
CA LEU A 22 0.21 -2.42 13.63
C LEU A 22 0.11 -2.24 15.14
N SER A 23 1.25 -2.23 15.84
CA SER A 23 1.29 -1.96 17.28
C SER A 23 0.82 -0.53 17.58
N SER A 24 1.22 0.48 16.80
CA SER A 24 0.76 1.87 16.96
C SER A 24 -0.75 2.04 16.77
N PHE A 25 -1.38 1.17 15.96
CA PHE A 25 -2.84 1.07 15.82
C PHE A 25 -3.52 0.28 16.93
N GLY A 26 -2.77 -0.10 18.00
CA GLY A 26 -3.31 -0.80 19.17
C GLY A 26 -3.63 -2.27 18.92
N GLN A 27 -2.95 -2.91 17.96
CA GLN A 27 -3.04 -4.35 17.75
C GLN A 27 -1.99 -5.09 18.58
N ASP A 28 -2.28 -6.34 18.96
CA ASP A 28 -1.30 -7.21 19.59
C ASP A 28 -0.39 -7.86 18.53
N VAL A 29 0.91 -7.56 18.58
CA VAL A 29 1.86 -8.03 17.59
C VAL A 29 2.85 -9.04 18.19
N ILE A 30 2.99 -10.20 17.53
CA ILE A 30 4.02 -11.21 17.80
C ILE A 30 5.02 -11.16 16.67
N ALA A 31 6.24 -10.64 16.93
CA ALA A 31 7.30 -10.43 15.96
C ALA A 31 8.41 -11.48 16.11
N LEU A 32 8.72 -12.21 15.04
CA LEU A 32 9.68 -13.31 15.05
C LEU A 32 10.76 -13.13 13.96
N ASP A 33 12.01 -13.32 14.35
CA ASP A 33 13.18 -13.31 13.44
C ASP A 33 14.29 -14.18 14.02
N ASN A 34 15.23 -14.62 13.19
CA ASN A 34 16.42 -15.33 13.63
C ASN A 34 17.56 -14.40 14.09
N ASN A 35 17.45 -13.10 13.85
CA ASN A 35 18.43 -12.10 14.23
C ASN A 35 18.09 -11.47 15.59
N SER A 36 18.91 -11.77 16.60
CA SER A 36 18.71 -11.25 17.96
C SER A 36 18.78 -9.74 18.05
N THR A 37 19.69 -9.10 17.29
CA THR A 37 19.85 -7.63 17.30
C THR A 37 18.56 -6.94 16.81
N THR A 38 17.93 -7.51 15.78
CA THR A 38 16.65 -7.00 15.27
C THR A 38 15.54 -7.16 16.30
N ILE A 39 15.46 -8.31 16.95
CA ILE A 39 14.48 -8.58 18.01
C ILE A 39 14.66 -7.62 19.18
N ASP A 40 15.90 -7.42 19.65
CA ASP A 40 16.19 -6.51 20.78
C ASP A 40 15.75 -5.07 20.46
N SER A 41 15.91 -4.63 19.22
CA SER A 41 15.49 -3.27 18.81
C SER A 41 13.97 -3.06 18.75
N LEU A 42 13.20 -4.14 18.63
CA LEU A 42 11.75 -4.10 18.51
C LEU A 42 11.00 -4.46 19.80
N ALA A 43 11.69 -5.06 20.76
CA ALA A 43 11.08 -5.69 21.95
C ALA A 43 10.13 -4.76 22.71
N ASP A 44 10.46 -3.47 22.82
CA ASP A 44 9.65 -2.48 23.53
C ASP A 44 8.52 -1.86 22.68
N GLN A 45 8.45 -2.21 21.39
CA GLN A 45 7.52 -1.61 20.43
C GLN A 45 6.38 -2.55 20.03
N VAL A 46 6.45 -3.83 20.42
CA VAL A 46 5.46 -4.85 20.07
C VAL A 46 5.05 -5.65 21.31
N THR A 47 3.94 -6.37 21.24
CA THR A 47 3.43 -7.15 22.37
C THR A 47 4.38 -8.30 22.77
N LYS A 48 4.99 -8.95 21.76
CA LYS A 48 5.97 -10.01 21.97
C LYS A 48 6.98 -10.03 20.84
N ALA A 49 8.25 -10.15 21.16
CA ALA A 49 9.32 -10.38 20.19
C ALA A 49 10.13 -11.62 20.59
N ALA A 50 10.49 -12.50 19.65
CA ALA A 50 11.25 -13.71 19.95
C ALA A 50 12.22 -14.09 18.82
N VAL A 51 13.40 -14.57 19.23
CA VAL A 51 14.46 -15.05 18.30
C VAL A 51 14.23 -16.52 18.00
N GLY A 52 14.18 -16.90 16.72
CA GLY A 52 14.11 -18.29 16.32
C GLY A 52 13.87 -18.49 14.83
N ASP A 53 13.75 -19.75 14.44
CA ASP A 53 13.52 -20.16 13.06
C ASP A 53 12.03 -20.19 12.75
N ILE A 54 11.58 -19.33 11.85
CA ILE A 54 10.18 -19.23 11.42
C ILE A 54 9.71 -20.44 10.59
N THR A 55 10.60 -21.34 10.22
CA THR A 55 10.26 -22.60 9.53
C THR A 55 10.01 -23.75 10.50
N ASP A 56 10.35 -23.57 11.79
CA ASP A 56 10.13 -24.55 12.85
C ASP A 56 8.72 -24.38 13.47
N ILE A 57 7.86 -25.39 13.30
CA ILE A 57 6.48 -25.38 13.79
C ILE A 57 6.40 -25.34 15.32
N GLU A 58 7.34 -25.99 16.03
CA GLU A 58 7.33 -26.00 17.49
C GLU A 58 7.75 -24.64 18.05
N PHE A 59 8.71 -23.97 17.39
CA PHE A 59 9.05 -22.60 17.72
C PHE A 59 7.85 -21.67 17.49
N LEU A 60 7.20 -21.74 16.32
CA LEU A 60 6.03 -20.92 16.00
C LEU A 60 4.90 -21.11 17.05
N ARG A 61 4.63 -22.35 17.43
CA ARG A 61 3.62 -22.67 18.47
C ARG A 61 4.02 -22.10 19.82
N SER A 62 5.27 -22.29 20.27
CA SER A 62 5.77 -21.76 21.55
C SER A 62 5.77 -20.23 21.59
N ALA A 63 5.94 -19.60 20.45
CA ALA A 63 5.82 -18.15 20.30
C ALA A 63 4.38 -17.64 20.37
N GLY A 64 3.38 -18.52 20.15
CA GLY A 64 1.95 -18.19 20.19
C GLY A 64 1.34 -17.88 18.84
N ILE A 65 1.99 -18.26 17.73
CA ILE A 65 1.49 -18.02 16.38
C ILE A 65 0.14 -18.71 16.15
N ASP A 66 -0.09 -19.86 16.75
CA ASP A 66 -1.36 -20.60 16.70
C ASP A 66 -2.56 -19.83 17.28
N THR A 67 -2.31 -18.73 18.01
CA THR A 67 -3.35 -17.85 18.56
C THR A 67 -3.63 -16.61 17.70
N CYS A 68 -2.87 -16.42 16.61
CA CYS A 68 -3.00 -15.23 15.77
C CYS A 68 -4.26 -15.27 14.89
N ASP A 69 -4.93 -14.12 14.78
CA ASP A 69 -6.02 -13.91 13.81
C ASP A 69 -5.47 -13.84 12.36
N SER A 70 -4.23 -13.33 12.21
CA SER A 70 -3.55 -13.19 10.92
C SER A 70 -2.04 -13.36 11.08
N VAL A 71 -1.37 -13.83 10.03
CA VAL A 71 0.10 -13.91 10.00
C VAL A 71 0.63 -13.27 8.73
N ILE A 72 1.67 -12.44 8.88
CA ILE A 72 2.39 -11.77 7.81
C ILE A 72 3.78 -12.40 7.70
N ILE A 73 4.05 -13.07 6.58
CA ILE A 73 5.36 -13.63 6.25
C ILE A 73 6.12 -12.57 5.47
N ALA A 74 6.97 -11.82 6.17
CA ALA A 74 7.66 -10.65 5.65
C ALA A 74 9.08 -10.94 5.14
N THR A 75 9.54 -12.19 5.20
CA THR A 75 10.75 -12.65 4.53
C THR A 75 10.47 -12.80 3.04
N GLY A 76 11.37 -12.35 2.18
CA GLY A 76 11.11 -12.38 0.74
C GLY A 76 12.34 -12.75 -0.09
N GLU A 77 13.52 -12.81 0.52
CA GLU A 77 14.75 -13.12 -0.19
C GLU A 77 14.86 -14.60 -0.57
N HIS A 78 14.33 -15.48 0.28
CA HIS A 78 14.35 -16.93 0.09
C HIS A 78 12.95 -17.51 0.03
N LEU A 79 12.53 -17.96 -1.17
CA LEU A 79 11.22 -18.58 -1.38
C LEU A 79 11.01 -19.79 -0.46
N GLU A 80 12.06 -20.60 -0.25
CA GLU A 80 12.01 -21.78 0.59
C GLU A 80 11.56 -21.46 2.03
N SER A 81 12.17 -20.47 2.64
CA SER A 81 11.79 -20.05 4.01
C SER A 81 10.35 -19.51 4.08
N SER A 82 9.94 -18.70 3.08
CA SER A 82 8.57 -18.18 3.01
C SER A 82 7.55 -19.30 2.81
N ALA A 83 7.84 -20.25 1.94
CA ALA A 83 6.99 -21.40 1.64
C ALA A 83 6.85 -22.34 2.84
N LEU A 84 7.95 -22.63 3.53
CA LEU A 84 7.93 -23.45 4.75
C LEU A 84 7.17 -22.74 5.87
N ALA A 85 7.43 -21.47 6.13
CA ALA A 85 6.70 -20.70 7.13
C ALA A 85 5.19 -20.69 6.85
N LEU A 86 4.78 -20.48 5.58
CA LEU A 86 3.38 -20.54 5.15
C LEU A 86 2.77 -21.92 5.43
N LEU A 87 3.47 -22.99 5.08
CA LEU A 87 3.00 -24.36 5.34
C LEU A 87 2.82 -24.62 6.83
N GLN A 88 3.76 -24.17 7.68
CA GLN A 88 3.66 -24.34 9.12
C GLN A 88 2.50 -23.51 9.71
N CYS A 89 2.31 -22.26 9.28
CA CYS A 89 1.17 -21.45 9.70
C CYS A 89 -0.17 -22.12 9.34
N LYS A 90 -0.29 -22.71 8.15
CA LYS A 90 -1.48 -23.49 7.79
C LYS A 90 -1.70 -24.71 8.68
N LYS A 91 -0.64 -25.44 9.03
CA LYS A 91 -0.73 -26.58 9.98
C LYS A 91 -1.12 -26.13 11.38
N LEU A 92 -0.77 -24.92 11.80
CA LEU A 92 -1.19 -24.30 13.05
C LEU A 92 -2.64 -23.79 13.00
N GLY A 93 -3.32 -23.86 11.85
CA GLY A 93 -4.71 -23.48 11.70
C GLY A 93 -4.94 -22.01 11.36
N ILE A 94 -3.89 -21.27 11.00
CA ILE A 94 -4.03 -19.87 10.58
C ILE A 94 -4.78 -19.81 9.25
N THR A 95 -5.85 -19.04 9.22
CA THR A 95 -6.74 -18.89 8.07
C THR A 95 -6.47 -17.65 7.23
N ASN A 96 -5.82 -16.63 7.79
CA ASN A 96 -5.46 -15.40 7.09
C ASN A 96 -3.94 -15.24 7.08
N ILE A 97 -3.33 -15.59 5.95
CA ILE A 97 -1.87 -15.55 5.77
C ILE A 97 -1.55 -14.60 4.62
N ILE A 98 -0.77 -13.59 4.93
CA ILE A 98 -0.24 -12.61 3.98
C ILE A 98 1.23 -12.92 3.78
N ALA A 99 1.71 -12.97 2.54
CA ALA A 99 3.11 -13.26 2.26
C ALA A 99 3.74 -12.19 1.36
N LYS A 100 5.01 -11.90 1.60
CA LYS A 100 5.81 -11.03 0.74
C LYS A 100 6.50 -11.87 -0.34
N ALA A 101 6.45 -11.38 -1.59
CA ALA A 101 7.19 -11.94 -2.72
C ALA A 101 8.06 -10.87 -3.38
N THR A 102 9.22 -11.28 -3.92
CA THR A 102 10.15 -10.39 -4.64
C THR A 102 9.93 -10.40 -6.15
N ASN A 103 9.25 -11.42 -6.69
CA ASN A 103 9.00 -11.58 -8.11
C ASN A 103 7.71 -12.36 -8.39
N ASN A 104 7.28 -12.37 -9.66
CA ASN A 104 6.02 -12.99 -10.08
C ASN A 104 5.99 -14.52 -9.83
N ASN A 105 7.12 -15.21 -10.01
CA ASN A 105 7.15 -16.66 -9.80
C ASN A 105 6.95 -17.01 -8.32
N TYR A 106 7.55 -16.21 -7.41
CA TYR A 106 7.35 -16.39 -5.97
C TYR A 106 5.91 -16.06 -5.57
N GLU A 107 5.34 -15.02 -6.15
CA GLU A 107 3.93 -14.64 -5.96
C GLU A 107 3.00 -15.80 -6.35
N GLU A 108 3.19 -16.37 -7.54
CA GLU A 108 2.38 -17.50 -8.03
C GLU A 108 2.51 -18.74 -7.13
N VAL A 109 3.73 -19.08 -6.71
CA VAL A 109 3.96 -20.21 -5.81
C VAL A 109 3.27 -19.99 -4.46
N LEU A 110 3.41 -18.82 -3.84
CA LEU A 110 2.82 -18.54 -2.54
C LEU A 110 1.29 -18.52 -2.58
N TYR A 111 0.68 -18.01 -3.66
CA TYR A 111 -0.77 -18.15 -3.88
C TYR A 111 -1.17 -19.62 -4.07
N GLY A 112 -0.42 -20.38 -4.88
CA GLY A 112 -0.65 -21.80 -5.10
C GLY A 112 -0.57 -22.65 -3.83
N MET A 113 0.27 -22.23 -2.87
CA MET A 113 0.38 -22.84 -1.53
C MET A 113 -0.71 -22.40 -0.57
N GLY A 114 -1.52 -21.39 -0.92
CA GLY A 114 -2.70 -20.93 -0.20
C GLY A 114 -2.45 -19.74 0.72
N ALA A 115 -1.55 -18.83 0.36
CA ALA A 115 -1.56 -17.48 0.91
C ALA A 115 -2.85 -16.78 0.49
N ASN A 116 -3.46 -16.02 1.42
CA ASN A 116 -4.69 -15.28 1.15
C ASN A 116 -4.39 -14.00 0.35
N TRP A 117 -3.24 -13.41 0.61
CA TRP A 117 -2.76 -12.24 -0.10
C TRP A 117 -1.24 -12.30 -0.24
N VAL A 118 -0.74 -12.01 -1.44
CA VAL A 118 0.70 -11.88 -1.69
C VAL A 118 1.00 -10.46 -2.12
N ILE A 119 1.95 -9.84 -1.45
CA ILE A 119 2.37 -8.46 -1.70
C ILE A 119 3.77 -8.43 -2.30
N THR A 120 4.02 -7.43 -3.14
CA THR A 120 5.31 -7.19 -3.80
C THR A 120 5.70 -5.72 -3.61
N PRO A 121 6.04 -5.30 -2.38
CA PRO A 121 6.18 -3.89 -2.03
C PRO A 121 7.22 -3.16 -2.88
N GLU A 122 8.37 -3.76 -3.14
CA GLU A 122 9.43 -3.15 -3.95
C GLU A 122 8.96 -2.90 -5.38
N ARG A 123 8.25 -3.85 -5.98
CA ARG A 123 7.71 -3.72 -7.34
C ARG A 123 6.61 -2.68 -7.41
N SER A 124 5.70 -2.68 -6.43
CA SER A 124 4.60 -1.72 -6.38
C SER A 124 5.12 -0.29 -6.22
N THR A 125 6.03 -0.07 -5.27
CA THR A 125 6.66 1.24 -5.04
C THR A 125 7.50 1.69 -6.23
N ALA A 126 8.25 0.78 -6.88
CA ALA A 126 9.03 1.12 -8.06
C ALA A 126 8.15 1.52 -9.25
N LYS A 127 7.02 0.85 -9.48
CA LYS A 127 6.04 1.23 -10.52
C LYS A 127 5.45 2.61 -10.23
N GLU A 128 5.07 2.87 -8.99
CA GLU A 128 4.54 4.16 -8.57
C GLU A 128 5.57 5.27 -8.77
N LEU A 129 6.81 5.08 -8.32
CA LEU A 129 7.89 6.04 -8.49
C LEU A 129 8.18 6.30 -9.98
N ALA A 130 8.28 5.25 -10.80
CA ALA A 130 8.49 5.40 -12.24
C ALA A 130 7.36 6.19 -12.90
N SER A 131 6.12 5.94 -12.49
CA SER A 131 4.94 6.70 -12.92
C SER A 131 5.08 8.18 -12.55
N ASN A 132 5.44 8.47 -11.31
CA ASN A 132 5.57 9.85 -10.79
C ASN A 132 6.71 10.63 -11.46
N ILE A 133 7.85 9.98 -11.75
CA ILE A 133 8.98 10.62 -12.44
C ILE A 133 8.62 11.04 -13.86
N LEU A 134 7.82 10.25 -14.57
CA LEU A 134 7.45 10.53 -15.96
C LEU A 134 6.32 11.56 -16.09
N ARG A 135 5.61 11.86 -15.02
CA ARG A 135 4.37 12.65 -15.02
C ARG A 135 4.59 14.04 -14.43
N TYR A 136 5.00 14.99 -15.25
CA TYR A 136 5.35 16.34 -14.80
C TYR A 136 4.19 17.12 -14.14
N ASN A 137 2.95 16.87 -14.55
CA ASN A 137 1.75 17.56 -14.06
C ASN A 137 0.93 16.71 -13.08
N ILE A 138 1.33 15.46 -12.82
CA ILE A 138 0.61 14.53 -11.96
C ILE A 138 1.48 14.26 -10.73
N SER A 139 1.00 14.66 -9.57
CA SER A 139 1.74 14.51 -8.31
C SER A 139 1.60 13.10 -7.74
N ASN A 140 0.40 12.50 -7.83
CA ASN A 140 0.14 11.16 -7.31
C ASN A 140 -0.92 10.42 -8.15
N VAL A 141 -0.78 9.09 -8.25
CA VAL A 141 -1.77 8.21 -8.88
C VAL A 141 -2.04 7.02 -7.98
N PHE A 142 -3.29 6.85 -7.57
CA PHE A 142 -3.74 5.71 -6.79
C PHE A 142 -4.66 4.86 -7.66
N HIS A 143 -4.21 3.68 -8.06
CA HIS A 143 -5.05 2.75 -8.82
C HIS A 143 -6.14 2.19 -7.91
N LEU A 144 -7.39 2.39 -8.28
CA LEU A 144 -8.57 1.84 -7.58
C LEU A 144 -8.92 0.47 -8.15
N GLU A 145 -8.83 0.33 -9.47
CA GLU A 145 -9.04 -0.89 -10.24
C GLU A 145 -8.08 -0.89 -11.44
N ASP A 146 -8.08 -1.95 -12.24
CA ASP A 146 -7.19 -2.09 -13.39
C ASP A 146 -7.29 -0.91 -14.38
N ASP A 147 -8.50 -0.37 -14.55
CA ASP A 147 -8.78 0.70 -15.52
C ASP A 147 -9.10 2.06 -14.89
N VAL A 148 -9.19 2.19 -13.56
CA VAL A 148 -9.63 3.40 -12.86
C VAL A 148 -8.62 3.85 -11.83
N ALA A 149 -8.25 5.13 -11.88
CA ALA A 149 -7.33 5.74 -10.93
C ALA A 149 -7.88 7.02 -10.30
N LEU A 150 -7.49 7.25 -9.05
CA LEU A 150 -7.57 8.53 -8.37
C LEU A 150 -6.27 9.28 -8.63
N ILE A 151 -6.35 10.52 -9.12
CA ILE A 151 -5.23 11.24 -9.67
C ILE A 151 -5.14 12.61 -9.03
N GLU A 152 -4.00 12.94 -8.47
CA GLU A 152 -3.65 14.30 -8.08
C GLU A 152 -2.85 14.97 -9.20
N LEU A 153 -3.37 16.03 -9.76
CA LEU A 153 -2.69 16.80 -10.80
C LEU A 153 -2.66 18.30 -10.47
N LYS A 154 -1.61 18.98 -10.91
CA LYS A 154 -1.56 20.43 -10.85
C LYS A 154 -2.70 21.01 -11.67
N ILE A 155 -3.35 22.06 -11.16
CA ILE A 155 -4.43 22.72 -11.91
C ILE A 155 -3.85 23.28 -13.21
N PRO A 156 -4.32 22.79 -14.38
CA PRO A 156 -3.80 23.27 -15.66
C PRO A 156 -4.08 24.75 -15.86
N ASN A 157 -3.16 25.45 -16.49
CA ASN A 157 -3.32 26.88 -16.79
C ASN A 157 -4.62 27.19 -17.54
N GLU A 158 -5.06 26.27 -18.40
CA GLU A 158 -6.32 26.39 -19.13
C GLU A 158 -7.57 26.29 -18.25
N TRP A 159 -7.46 25.67 -17.07
CA TRP A 159 -8.57 25.53 -16.11
C TRP A 159 -8.54 26.61 -15.04
N ALA A 160 -7.39 27.21 -14.79
CA ALA A 160 -7.17 28.23 -13.78
C ALA A 160 -8.17 29.39 -13.90
N GLY A 161 -8.81 29.75 -12.80
CA GLY A 161 -9.79 30.83 -12.74
C GLY A 161 -11.12 30.57 -13.47
N LYS A 162 -11.33 29.38 -14.03
CA LYS A 162 -12.62 28.95 -14.61
C LYS A 162 -13.39 28.10 -13.62
N SER A 163 -14.72 28.06 -13.75
CA SER A 163 -15.56 27.20 -12.93
C SER A 163 -15.65 25.77 -13.51
N LEU A 164 -15.85 24.78 -12.67
CA LEU A 164 -16.04 23.39 -13.11
C LEU A 164 -17.27 23.26 -14.02
N HIS A 165 -18.30 24.05 -13.76
CA HIS A 165 -19.46 24.14 -14.63
C HIS A 165 -19.11 24.59 -16.04
N THR A 166 -18.26 25.62 -16.18
CA THR A 166 -17.81 26.13 -17.49
C THR A 166 -16.87 25.16 -18.21
N LEU A 167 -16.00 24.49 -17.45
CA LEU A 167 -15.01 23.54 -17.98
C LEU A 167 -15.65 22.25 -18.47
N ASN A 168 -16.78 21.85 -17.88
CA ASN A 168 -17.52 20.64 -18.21
C ASN A 168 -16.61 19.39 -18.31
N LEU A 169 -15.71 19.24 -17.33
CA LEU A 169 -14.61 18.27 -17.35
C LEU A 169 -15.05 16.83 -17.56
N ARG A 170 -16.24 16.48 -17.03
CA ARG A 170 -16.80 15.14 -17.19
C ARG A 170 -17.12 14.81 -18.65
N GLN A 171 -17.72 15.76 -19.40
CA GLN A 171 -18.09 15.51 -20.80
C GLN A 171 -16.89 15.73 -21.74
N THR A 172 -16.03 16.70 -21.42
CA THR A 172 -14.92 17.07 -22.29
C THR A 172 -13.74 16.09 -22.17
N TYR A 173 -13.45 15.64 -20.96
CA TYR A 173 -12.22 14.88 -20.67
C TYR A 173 -12.49 13.52 -19.98
N ASN A 174 -13.73 13.16 -19.72
CA ASN A 174 -14.13 11.95 -18.94
C ASN A 174 -13.52 11.92 -17.53
N VAL A 175 -13.45 13.08 -16.87
CA VAL A 175 -12.82 13.27 -15.57
C VAL A 175 -13.86 13.68 -14.54
N ASN A 176 -13.89 12.99 -13.41
CA ASN A 176 -14.73 13.34 -12.27
C ASN A 176 -13.88 14.01 -11.19
N VAL A 177 -14.22 15.25 -10.83
CA VAL A 177 -13.51 16.01 -9.79
C VAL A 177 -14.01 15.61 -8.41
N ILE A 178 -13.08 15.28 -7.53
CA ILE A 178 -13.32 14.95 -6.12
C ILE A 178 -13.12 16.18 -5.23
N GLY A 179 -12.09 16.99 -5.54
CA GLY A 179 -11.76 18.17 -4.77
C GLY A 179 -10.54 18.89 -5.31
N PHE A 180 -10.19 19.99 -4.68
CA PHE A 180 -8.96 20.73 -4.99
C PHE A 180 -8.40 21.39 -3.74
N ARG A 181 -7.12 21.81 -3.81
CA ARG A 181 -6.39 22.56 -2.78
C ARG A 181 -5.48 23.59 -3.41
N ASP A 182 -5.33 24.72 -2.75
CA ASP A 182 -4.57 25.86 -3.27
C ASP A 182 -3.05 25.62 -3.20
N GLU A 183 -2.58 24.83 -2.22
CA GLU A 183 -1.18 24.46 -2.03
C GLU A 183 -1.04 22.95 -1.83
N GLU A 184 0.13 22.39 -2.15
CA GLU A 184 0.40 20.95 -2.10
C GLU A 184 0.11 20.32 -0.73
N ASN A 185 0.36 21.05 0.37
CA ASN A 185 0.18 20.59 1.74
C ASN A 185 -1.08 21.13 2.42
N SER A 186 -1.93 21.91 1.70
CA SER A 186 -3.17 22.42 2.26
C SER A 186 -4.26 21.32 2.29
N ARG A 187 -5.27 21.53 3.13
CA ARG A 187 -6.39 20.59 3.24
C ARG A 187 -7.18 20.55 1.94
N LEU A 188 -7.46 19.34 1.45
CA LEU A 188 -8.31 19.12 0.27
C LEU A 188 -9.74 19.63 0.55
N ASN A 189 -10.22 20.53 -0.30
CA ASN A 189 -11.60 20.99 -0.29
C ASN A 189 -12.44 20.06 -1.17
N THR A 190 -13.28 19.23 -0.54
CA THR A 190 -14.23 18.31 -1.21
C THR A 190 -15.65 18.86 -1.23
N HIS A 191 -15.92 19.98 -0.53
CA HIS A 191 -17.22 20.64 -0.47
C HIS A 191 -17.13 21.97 -1.20
N PHE A 192 -17.34 21.96 -2.49
CA PHE A 192 -17.22 23.15 -3.35
C PHE A 192 -18.47 23.29 -4.21
N ASP A 193 -18.83 24.54 -4.53
CA ASP A 193 -19.83 24.84 -5.54
C ASP A 193 -19.18 24.76 -6.94
N PRO A 194 -19.72 23.94 -7.87
CA PRO A 194 -19.20 23.83 -9.23
C PRO A 194 -19.19 25.14 -10.04
N THR A 195 -19.92 26.15 -9.60
CA THR A 195 -19.95 27.49 -10.22
C THR A 195 -18.80 28.39 -9.75
N ASN A 196 -18.15 28.06 -8.63
CA ASN A 196 -16.99 28.80 -8.15
C ASN A 196 -15.78 28.55 -9.04
N LYS A 197 -14.93 29.57 -9.14
CA LYS A 197 -13.71 29.50 -9.93
C LYS A 197 -12.67 28.63 -9.23
N LEU A 198 -11.99 27.79 -10.01
CA LEU A 198 -10.80 27.09 -9.53
C LEU A 198 -9.70 28.08 -9.18
N PRO A 199 -8.82 27.75 -8.22
CA PRO A 199 -7.61 28.49 -7.96
C PRO A 199 -6.74 28.65 -9.23
N THR A 200 -5.89 29.67 -9.25
CA THR A 200 -4.93 29.87 -10.36
C THR A 200 -3.75 28.91 -10.28
N GLU A 201 -3.43 28.45 -9.10
CA GLU A 201 -2.41 27.45 -8.78
C GLU A 201 -2.97 26.45 -7.78
N GLY A 202 -2.39 25.27 -7.69
CA GLY A 202 -2.80 24.25 -6.74
C GLY A 202 -2.94 22.86 -7.34
N ILE A 203 -3.54 21.96 -6.57
CA ILE A 203 -3.74 20.56 -6.93
C ILE A 203 -5.24 20.29 -7.05
N ILE A 204 -5.64 19.58 -8.10
CA ILE A 204 -6.98 19.05 -8.26
C ILE A 204 -6.94 17.53 -8.19
N LEU A 205 -7.84 16.96 -7.39
CA LEU A 205 -8.01 15.52 -7.23
C LEU A 205 -9.17 15.05 -8.09
N VAL A 206 -8.90 14.09 -8.96
CA VAL A 206 -9.88 13.59 -9.93
C VAL A 206 -9.89 12.07 -9.99
N VAL A 207 -11.02 11.50 -10.43
CA VAL A 207 -11.11 10.09 -10.84
C VAL A 207 -11.24 10.04 -12.35
N ALA A 208 -10.40 9.23 -12.99
CA ALA A 208 -10.42 9.01 -14.42
C ALA A 208 -9.97 7.58 -14.79
N ASP A 209 -10.27 7.15 -16.00
CA ASP A 209 -9.72 5.91 -16.55
C ASP A 209 -8.24 6.08 -16.99
N ASN A 210 -7.52 4.96 -17.07
CA ASN A 210 -6.09 4.96 -17.44
C ASN A 210 -5.84 5.55 -18.84
N ARG A 211 -6.79 5.40 -19.78
CA ARG A 211 -6.66 5.97 -21.14
C ARG A 211 -6.75 7.49 -21.11
N THR A 212 -7.62 8.01 -20.26
CA THR A 212 -7.73 9.46 -20.02
C THR A 212 -6.45 9.98 -19.36
N LEU A 213 -5.92 9.24 -18.37
CA LEU A 213 -4.66 9.55 -17.73
C LEU A 213 -3.50 9.64 -18.74
N GLU A 214 -3.37 8.66 -19.63
CA GLU A 214 -2.34 8.65 -20.67
C GLU A 214 -2.45 9.86 -21.63
N LYS A 215 -3.67 10.29 -21.96
CA LYS A 215 -3.87 11.49 -22.80
C LYS A 215 -3.37 12.76 -22.11
N PHE A 216 -3.60 12.91 -20.81
CA PHE A 216 -3.12 14.05 -20.05
C PHE A 216 -1.60 14.05 -19.91
N ASP A 217 -0.96 12.90 -19.87
CA ASP A 217 0.47 12.72 -19.62
C ASP A 217 1.31 12.84 -20.90
N TYR A 218 0.94 12.11 -21.96
CA TYR A 218 1.73 11.99 -23.20
C TYR A 218 1.49 13.08 -24.22
N LEU A 219 0.35 13.73 -24.20
CA LEU A 219 -0.03 14.66 -25.28
C LEU A 219 0.09 16.13 -24.90
N GLY A 220 0.52 16.47 -23.67
CA GLY A 220 0.73 17.85 -23.26
C GLY A 220 -0.53 18.72 -23.37
N TYR A 221 -1.73 18.12 -23.28
CA TYR A 221 -2.99 18.85 -23.32
C TYR A 221 -3.18 19.81 -22.14
N LEU A 222 -2.31 19.67 -21.13
CA LEU A 222 -2.34 20.47 -19.90
C LEU A 222 -1.01 21.21 -19.70
N LYS A 223 -0.56 21.96 -20.70
CA LYS A 223 0.58 22.88 -20.57
C LYS A 223 0.17 24.15 -19.85
#